data_5b504c9cb802a90f7cada835b0a49447
#
_entry.id   5b504c9cb802a90f7cada835b0a49447
#
_cell.length_a   1.000
_cell.length_b   1.000
_cell.length_c   1.000
_cell.angle_alpha   90.00
_cell.angle_beta   90.00
_cell.angle_gamma   90.00
#
_symmetry.space_group_name_H-M   'P 1'
#
loop_
_entity.id
_entity.type
_entity.pdbx_description
1 polymer ?
#
loop_
_entity_poly.entity_id
_entity_poly.type
_entity_poly.pdbx_seq_one_letter_code
_entity_poly.pdbx_strand_id
1 'polypeptide(L)'
;MGEEWNGFRYWMAYSPYSNANGAEENPCVCVSNDVIHWVTPDGLYNPIAFNEETSCDELKDPHIVYNSDLDRLEVWYLGRLDSTIKNGGTLMLFRKVSSDGIHWSEYEVIRTLDGYLSPSIAYSGRKYQLWAIQASTNDSGGALVYSESIDGKDWLPFVNCTFDGAPELQKVWHGAVSRDNLYRFVFVEDSGKSKEVLYTESADGTTWQEPRTIIQKANFWTAFYRPCILYSNSNFYCIYGVITRDNEWYLSMSTGASPDGLRGISSQELGSSEINSSVFAKYSAAQVAKSVYHFVQPLCRPELAMICAAVAVSPLLLRKKISYPVIWGISWTLCALRFYEQIRWFTSSEILLLIFTVGMVSALCSLAMKELADSLAVRQRK
;
A
#
# COMPACT_ATOMS: atom_id res chain seq x y z
N MET A 1 -18.97 2.36 -8.74
CA MET A 1 -19.69 1.50 -9.68
C MET A 1 -21.14 1.42 -9.24
N GLY A 2 -22.11 1.43 -10.12
CA GLY A 2 -23.54 1.30 -9.75
C GLY A 2 -23.96 -0.15 -9.55
N GLU A 3 -23.17 -1.08 -10.05
CA GLU A 3 -23.45 -2.52 -10.03
C GLU A 3 -22.34 -3.26 -9.27
N GLU A 4 -22.66 -4.45 -8.81
CA GLU A 4 -21.73 -5.34 -8.12
C GLU A 4 -20.71 -5.91 -9.13
N TRP A 5 -19.46 -5.91 -8.77
CA TRP A 5 -18.40 -6.52 -9.56
C TRP A 5 -17.63 -7.52 -8.68
N ASN A 6 -17.56 -8.79 -9.13
CA ASN A 6 -16.95 -9.89 -8.40
C ASN A 6 -17.40 -10.01 -6.93
N GLY A 7 -18.73 -9.85 -6.70
CA GLY A 7 -19.35 -10.02 -5.39
C GLY A 7 -19.32 -8.79 -4.48
N PHE A 8 -18.76 -7.67 -4.95
CA PHE A 8 -18.65 -6.45 -4.14
C PHE A 8 -19.04 -5.19 -4.91
N ARG A 9 -19.73 -4.29 -4.21
CA ARG A 9 -20.14 -3.00 -4.77
C ARG A 9 -19.06 -1.94 -4.72
N TYR A 10 -18.22 -2.00 -3.70
CA TYR A 10 -17.26 -0.96 -3.40
C TYR A 10 -15.88 -1.57 -3.28
N TRP A 11 -14.93 -0.93 -3.92
CA TRP A 11 -13.52 -1.27 -3.91
C TRP A 11 -12.73 -0.04 -3.51
N MET A 12 -11.82 -0.19 -2.56
CA MET A 12 -10.97 0.89 -2.07
C MET A 12 -9.51 0.48 -2.13
N ALA A 13 -8.69 1.34 -2.73
CA ALA A 13 -7.24 1.27 -2.57
C ALA A 13 -6.81 2.18 -1.43
N TYR A 14 -5.92 1.70 -0.59
CA TYR A 14 -5.39 2.43 0.55
C TYR A 14 -3.92 2.06 0.81
N SER A 15 -3.21 2.89 1.57
CA SER A 15 -1.87 2.59 2.07
C SER A 15 -1.88 2.61 3.59
N PRO A 16 -1.36 1.56 4.27
CA PRO A 16 -1.03 1.66 5.69
C PRO A 16 0.04 2.73 5.91
N TYR A 17 -0.06 3.47 7.02
CA TYR A 17 0.93 4.48 7.39
C TYR A 17 1.24 4.38 8.88
N SER A 18 1.65 3.20 9.31
CA SER A 18 1.94 2.89 10.70
C SER A 18 3.12 3.72 11.21
N ASN A 19 2.95 4.37 12.35
CA ASN A 19 4.00 5.18 12.98
C ASN A 19 4.61 6.27 12.07
N ALA A 20 3.85 6.79 11.11
CA ALA A 20 4.32 7.75 10.13
C ALA A 20 5.55 7.26 9.32
N ASN A 21 5.63 5.96 9.04
CA ASN A 21 6.71 5.34 8.31
C ASN A 21 6.35 5.19 6.82
N GLY A 22 6.92 6.01 5.95
CA GLY A 22 6.67 5.97 4.50
C GLY A 22 7.07 4.66 3.83
N ALA A 23 7.98 3.89 4.39
CA ALA A 23 8.35 2.58 3.85
C ALA A 23 7.26 1.52 4.03
N GLU A 24 6.25 1.77 4.87
CA GLU A 24 5.08 0.91 5.05
C GLU A 24 3.90 1.31 4.15
N GLU A 25 4.00 2.40 3.42
CA GLU A 25 2.96 2.91 2.51
C GLU A 25 2.81 2.06 1.23
N ASN A 26 2.65 0.75 1.39
CA ASN A 26 2.46 -0.14 0.25
C ASN A 26 0.97 -0.21 -0.15
N PRO A 27 0.62 -0.18 -1.45
CA PRO A 27 -0.76 -0.23 -1.91
C PRO A 27 -1.48 -1.50 -1.48
N CYS A 28 -2.63 -1.32 -0.84
CA CYS A 28 -3.54 -2.37 -0.40
C CYS A 28 -4.91 -2.16 -1.02
N VAL A 29 -5.72 -3.22 -1.06
CA VAL A 29 -7.10 -3.19 -1.56
C VAL A 29 -8.03 -3.83 -0.54
N CYS A 30 -9.20 -3.23 -0.35
CA CYS A 30 -10.30 -3.80 0.42
C CYS A 30 -11.63 -3.56 -0.27
N VAL A 31 -12.65 -4.27 0.19
CA VAL A 31 -14.00 -4.28 -0.41
C VAL A 31 -15.08 -4.08 0.62
N SER A 32 -16.23 -3.59 0.15
CA SER A 32 -17.42 -3.43 0.97
C SER A 32 -18.68 -3.58 0.12
N ASN A 33 -19.81 -3.92 0.77
CA ASN A 33 -21.13 -3.89 0.16
C ASN A 33 -22.03 -2.76 0.70
N ASP A 34 -21.58 -2.03 1.74
CA ASP A 34 -22.34 -0.97 2.41
C ASP A 34 -21.57 0.33 2.63
N VAL A 35 -20.30 0.41 2.20
CA VAL A 35 -19.33 1.52 2.42
C VAL A 35 -18.86 1.62 3.88
N ILE A 36 -19.48 0.95 4.81
CA ILE A 36 -19.21 1.03 6.25
C ILE A 36 -18.30 -0.10 6.70
N HIS A 37 -18.62 -1.33 6.31
CA HIS A 37 -17.86 -2.52 6.69
C HIS A 37 -16.93 -2.93 5.56
N TRP A 38 -15.63 -2.79 5.79
CA TRP A 38 -14.59 -3.08 4.82
C TRP A 38 -13.83 -4.34 5.21
N VAL A 39 -13.59 -5.20 4.25
CA VAL A 39 -12.84 -6.46 4.44
C VAL A 39 -11.84 -6.66 3.32
N THR A 40 -10.79 -7.43 3.58
CA THR A 40 -9.92 -7.94 2.51
C THR A 40 -10.64 -9.13 1.88
N PRO A 41 -10.85 -9.15 0.54
CA PRO A 41 -11.51 -10.29 -0.11
C PRO A 41 -10.71 -11.57 0.08
N ASP A 42 -11.43 -12.70 0.20
CA ASP A 42 -10.80 -14.01 0.35
C ASP A 42 -9.87 -14.31 -0.83
N GLY A 43 -8.65 -14.72 -0.50
CA GLY A 43 -7.61 -15.01 -1.50
C GLY A 43 -6.75 -13.81 -1.92
N LEU A 44 -7.13 -12.58 -1.60
CA LEU A 44 -6.29 -11.42 -1.83
C LEU A 44 -5.19 -11.33 -0.78
N TYR A 45 -3.98 -11.02 -1.23
CA TYR A 45 -2.83 -10.70 -0.39
C TYR A 45 -2.53 -9.21 -0.46
N ASN A 46 -2.65 -8.53 0.66
CA ASN A 46 -2.19 -7.17 0.84
C ASN A 46 -0.81 -7.15 1.50
N PRO A 47 0.05 -6.21 1.11
CA PRO A 47 -0.09 -5.26 0.01
C PRO A 47 -0.05 -5.93 -1.37
N ILE A 48 -0.70 -5.29 -2.38
CA ILE A 48 -0.68 -5.77 -3.77
C ILE A 48 0.59 -5.39 -4.52
N ALA A 49 1.36 -4.46 -3.98
CA ALA A 49 2.65 -4.03 -4.49
C ALA A 49 3.60 -3.75 -3.32
N PHE A 50 4.87 -4.06 -3.49
CA PHE A 50 5.91 -3.83 -2.51
C PHE A 50 7.01 -2.95 -3.09
N ASN A 51 7.61 -2.09 -2.27
CA ASN A 51 8.73 -1.25 -2.66
C ASN A 51 9.92 -2.08 -3.17
N GLU A 52 10.20 -3.23 -2.59
CA GLU A 52 11.28 -4.12 -3.03
C GLU A 52 11.08 -4.66 -4.46
N GLU A 53 9.84 -4.84 -4.91
CA GLU A 53 9.54 -5.29 -6.28
C GLU A 53 9.85 -4.19 -7.31
N THR A 54 9.68 -2.92 -6.93
CA THR A 54 9.73 -1.76 -7.83
C THR A 54 11.07 -1.02 -7.80
N SER A 55 12.01 -1.41 -6.93
CA SER A 55 13.24 -0.64 -6.64
C SER A 55 12.94 0.78 -6.18
N CYS A 56 11.86 0.94 -5.42
CA CYS A 56 11.46 2.20 -4.82
C CYS A 56 11.73 2.20 -3.32
N ASP A 57 12.09 3.37 -2.78
CA ASP A 57 12.23 3.56 -1.32
C ASP A 57 10.85 3.57 -0.64
N GLU A 58 9.83 4.03 -1.35
CA GLU A 58 8.45 4.14 -0.87
C GLU A 58 7.46 3.98 -2.02
N LEU A 59 6.30 3.40 -1.75
CA LEU A 59 5.12 3.41 -2.62
C LEU A 59 4.01 4.15 -1.90
N LYS A 60 3.24 4.99 -2.59
CA LYS A 60 2.24 5.84 -1.94
C LYS A 60 1.12 6.25 -2.87
N ASP A 61 0.15 6.90 -2.29
CA ASP A 61 -0.95 7.56 -3.00
C ASP A 61 -1.70 6.62 -3.96
N PRO A 62 -2.15 5.42 -3.53
CA PRO A 62 -2.88 4.53 -4.41
C PRO A 62 -4.25 5.11 -4.77
N HIS A 63 -4.66 4.88 -6.01
CA HIS A 63 -5.96 5.19 -6.54
C HIS A 63 -6.48 4.00 -7.35
N ILE A 64 -7.75 3.61 -7.15
CA ILE A 64 -8.36 2.49 -7.84
C ILE A 64 -9.39 2.99 -8.85
N VAL A 65 -9.39 2.39 -10.03
CA VAL A 65 -10.37 2.67 -11.09
C VAL A 65 -10.86 1.38 -11.72
N TYR A 66 -12.13 1.35 -12.08
CA TYR A 66 -12.70 0.29 -12.88
C TYR A 66 -12.68 0.69 -14.35
N ASN A 67 -12.04 -0.12 -15.18
CA ASN A 67 -12.04 0.00 -16.62
C ASN A 67 -13.17 -0.86 -17.18
N SER A 68 -14.28 -0.22 -17.55
CA SER A 68 -15.48 -0.89 -18.02
C SER A 68 -15.34 -1.58 -19.38
N ASP A 69 -14.43 -1.12 -20.24
CA ASP A 69 -14.24 -1.70 -21.55
C ASP A 69 -13.42 -3.01 -21.50
N LEU A 70 -12.57 -3.13 -20.49
CA LEU A 70 -11.72 -4.31 -20.27
C LEU A 70 -12.20 -5.17 -19.10
N ASP A 71 -13.31 -4.80 -18.46
CA ASP A 71 -13.89 -5.47 -17.29
C ASP A 71 -12.83 -5.82 -16.23
N ARG A 72 -12.09 -4.80 -15.77
CA ARG A 72 -11.00 -4.99 -14.81
C ARG A 72 -10.83 -3.81 -13.88
N LEU A 73 -10.26 -4.08 -12.71
CA LEU A 73 -9.73 -3.06 -11.81
C LEU A 73 -8.29 -2.69 -12.17
N GLU A 74 -7.95 -1.44 -11.96
CA GLU A 74 -6.61 -0.89 -12.09
C GLU A 74 -6.27 -0.10 -10.83
N VAL A 75 -5.16 -0.42 -10.19
CA VAL A 75 -4.60 0.39 -9.09
C VAL A 75 -3.40 1.14 -9.61
N TRP A 76 -3.50 2.45 -9.50
CA TRP A 76 -2.47 3.42 -9.87
C TRP A 76 -1.85 3.99 -8.59
N TYR A 77 -0.53 4.09 -8.53
CA TYR A 77 0.16 4.56 -7.33
C TYR A 77 1.48 5.24 -7.67
N LEU A 78 1.96 6.08 -6.78
CA LEU A 78 3.27 6.68 -6.89
C LEU A 78 4.32 5.77 -6.25
N GLY A 79 5.51 5.75 -6.84
CA GLY A 79 6.70 5.17 -6.23
C GLY A 79 7.88 6.11 -6.39
N ARG A 80 8.65 6.28 -5.32
CA ARG A 80 9.91 7.04 -5.35
C ARG A 80 11.04 6.09 -5.63
N LEU A 81 11.69 6.23 -6.77
CA LEU A 81 12.87 5.44 -7.11
C LEU A 81 13.96 5.62 -6.04
N ASP A 82 14.62 4.51 -5.71
CA ASP A 82 15.74 4.49 -4.76
C ASP A 82 16.75 5.59 -5.07
N SER A 83 17.03 6.44 -4.11
CA SER A 83 17.95 7.57 -4.23
C SER A 83 19.39 7.18 -4.52
N THR A 84 19.75 5.90 -4.34
CA THR A 84 21.08 5.36 -4.63
C THR A 84 21.30 4.98 -6.09
N ILE A 85 20.22 4.87 -6.90
CA ILE A 85 20.31 4.59 -8.33
C ILE A 85 20.32 5.87 -9.17
N LYS A 86 20.74 5.74 -10.43
CA LYS A 86 20.69 6.85 -11.39
C LYS A 86 19.25 7.37 -11.53
N ASN A 87 19.05 8.68 -11.37
CA ASN A 87 17.76 9.35 -11.29
C ASN A 87 16.92 8.94 -10.07
N GLY A 88 17.55 8.44 -9.01
CA GLY A 88 16.91 8.16 -7.72
C GLY A 88 16.27 9.39 -7.10
N GLY A 89 15.26 9.16 -6.27
CA GLY A 89 14.45 10.22 -5.67
C GLY A 89 13.33 10.75 -6.58
N THR A 90 13.27 10.35 -7.86
CA THR A 90 12.22 10.73 -8.81
C THR A 90 10.92 9.95 -8.54
N LEU A 91 9.80 10.66 -8.49
CA LEU A 91 8.47 10.05 -8.40
C LEU A 91 8.01 9.53 -9.76
N MET A 92 7.56 8.28 -9.78
CA MET A 92 7.01 7.60 -10.94
C MET A 92 5.57 7.18 -10.68
N LEU A 93 4.73 7.22 -11.71
CA LEU A 93 3.40 6.65 -11.69
C LEU A 93 3.46 5.20 -12.15
N PHE A 94 2.94 4.31 -11.33
CA PHE A 94 2.83 2.88 -11.57
C PHE A 94 1.38 2.45 -11.73
N ARG A 95 1.17 1.31 -12.40
CA ARG A 95 -0.14 0.66 -12.51
C ARG A 95 -0.01 -0.85 -12.31
N LYS A 96 -0.95 -1.45 -11.59
CA LYS A 96 -1.26 -2.89 -11.59
C LYS A 96 -2.71 -3.09 -11.99
N VAL A 97 -3.03 -4.22 -12.62
CA VAL A 97 -4.38 -4.53 -13.09
C VAL A 97 -4.83 -5.90 -12.58
N SER A 98 -6.13 -6.07 -12.43
CA SER A 98 -6.75 -7.32 -12.01
C SER A 98 -8.12 -7.52 -12.67
N SER A 99 -8.38 -8.71 -13.21
CA SER A 99 -9.68 -9.10 -13.76
C SER A 99 -10.61 -9.73 -12.73
N ASP A 100 -10.14 -9.98 -11.52
CA ASP A 100 -10.92 -10.60 -10.44
C ASP A 100 -10.82 -9.87 -9.08
N GLY A 101 -9.95 -8.85 -8.98
CA GLY A 101 -9.69 -8.12 -7.75
C GLY A 101 -8.83 -8.87 -6.73
N ILE A 102 -8.44 -10.11 -7.02
CA ILE A 102 -7.67 -11.02 -6.16
C ILE A 102 -6.24 -11.16 -6.67
N HIS A 103 -6.10 -11.48 -7.96
CA HIS A 103 -4.82 -11.67 -8.61
C HIS A 103 -4.43 -10.41 -9.38
N TRP A 104 -3.29 -9.82 -9.03
CA TRP A 104 -2.81 -8.58 -9.61
C TRP A 104 -1.61 -8.85 -10.51
N SER A 105 -1.56 -8.15 -11.63
CA SER A 105 -0.45 -8.22 -12.59
C SER A 105 0.88 -7.78 -11.96
N GLU A 106 1.97 -8.04 -12.67
CA GLU A 106 3.21 -7.29 -12.47
C GLU A 106 2.93 -5.79 -12.62
N TYR A 107 3.78 -4.95 -12.01
CA TYR A 107 3.65 -3.51 -12.13
C TYR A 107 4.08 -3.02 -13.52
N GLU A 108 3.43 -1.96 -13.97
CA GLU A 108 3.79 -1.24 -15.18
C GLU A 108 4.21 0.18 -14.79
N VAL A 109 5.37 0.61 -15.27
CA VAL A 109 5.83 2.00 -15.11
C VAL A 109 5.17 2.84 -16.20
N ILE A 110 4.41 3.86 -15.84
CA ILE A 110 3.62 4.65 -16.77
C ILE A 110 4.35 5.92 -17.20
N ARG A 111 4.71 6.76 -16.22
CA ARG A 111 5.38 8.02 -16.49
C ARG A 111 6.03 8.61 -15.24
N THR A 112 6.92 9.56 -15.46
CA THR A 112 7.46 10.39 -14.38
C THR A 112 6.37 11.36 -13.89
N LEU A 113 6.19 11.44 -12.58
CA LEU A 113 5.35 12.42 -11.88
C LEU A 113 6.12 13.15 -10.79
N ASP A 114 7.38 13.48 -11.05
CA ASP A 114 8.20 14.22 -10.09
C ASP A 114 7.62 15.61 -9.83
N GLY A 115 7.47 15.95 -8.55
CA GLY A 115 6.80 17.19 -8.12
C GLY A 115 5.27 17.14 -8.13
N TYR A 116 4.66 15.95 -8.33
CA TYR A 116 3.19 15.77 -8.27
C TYR A 116 2.81 14.78 -7.17
N LEU A 117 1.66 15.03 -6.54
CA LEU A 117 1.10 14.25 -5.45
C LEU A 117 -0.35 13.84 -5.76
N SER A 118 -0.87 12.89 -5.00
CA SER A 118 -2.30 12.49 -4.99
C SER A 118 -2.90 12.27 -6.39
N PRO A 119 -2.32 11.38 -7.22
CA PRO A 119 -2.92 11.08 -8.52
C PRO A 119 -4.33 10.52 -8.32
N SER A 120 -5.28 11.06 -9.08
CA SER A 120 -6.65 10.58 -9.18
C SER A 120 -6.94 10.22 -10.63
N ILE A 121 -7.36 9.00 -10.87
CA ILE A 121 -7.60 8.47 -12.20
C ILE A 121 -9.09 8.20 -12.38
N ALA A 122 -9.66 8.60 -13.51
CA ALA A 122 -10.98 8.17 -13.95
C ALA A 122 -10.91 7.57 -15.36
N TYR A 123 -11.75 6.58 -15.62
CA TYR A 123 -11.95 6.01 -16.94
C TYR A 123 -13.36 6.34 -17.42
N SER A 124 -13.48 6.89 -18.61
CA SER A 124 -14.76 7.39 -19.15
C SER A 124 -15.35 6.49 -20.25
N GLY A 125 -14.86 5.25 -20.38
CA GLY A 125 -15.25 4.33 -21.46
C GLY A 125 -14.63 4.69 -22.82
N ARG A 126 -13.73 5.67 -22.88
CA ARG A 126 -13.00 6.07 -24.10
C ARG A 126 -11.61 6.60 -23.84
N LYS A 127 -11.38 7.14 -22.65
CA LYS A 127 -10.11 7.74 -22.26
C LYS A 127 -9.91 7.69 -20.74
N TYR A 128 -8.68 7.71 -20.37
CA TYR A 128 -8.24 7.96 -18.99
C TYR A 128 -8.10 9.45 -18.77
N GLN A 129 -8.45 9.87 -17.58
CA GLN A 129 -8.30 11.23 -17.07
C GLN A 129 -7.49 11.16 -15.79
N LEU A 130 -6.49 12.00 -15.67
CA LEU A 130 -5.58 12.08 -14.53
C LEU A 130 -5.59 13.48 -13.96
N TRP A 131 -5.94 13.58 -12.69
CA TRP A 131 -5.68 14.76 -11.88
C TRP A 131 -4.51 14.48 -10.95
N ALA A 132 -3.72 15.50 -10.68
CA ALA A 132 -2.65 15.46 -9.70
C ALA A 132 -2.47 16.83 -9.06
N ILE A 133 -1.81 16.89 -7.92
CA ILE A 133 -1.48 18.14 -7.26
C ILE A 133 -0.03 18.46 -7.57
N GLN A 134 0.21 19.52 -8.34
CA GLN A 134 1.55 20.03 -8.59
C GLN A 134 2.04 20.74 -7.32
N ALA A 135 2.93 20.07 -6.58
CA ALA A 135 3.47 20.59 -5.34
C ALA A 135 4.27 21.89 -5.58
N SER A 136 4.09 22.85 -4.70
CA SER A 136 4.94 24.04 -4.68
C SER A 136 6.30 23.73 -4.06
N THR A 137 7.33 24.47 -4.43
CA THR A 137 8.69 24.31 -3.89
C THR A 137 8.83 24.62 -2.39
N ASN A 138 7.75 25.10 -1.75
CA ASN A 138 7.76 25.63 -0.38
C ASN A 138 6.91 24.81 0.61
N ASP A 139 6.53 23.58 0.28
CA ASP A 139 5.66 22.70 1.10
C ASP A 139 4.30 23.36 1.52
N SER A 140 3.86 24.38 0.82
CA SER A 140 2.64 25.13 1.13
C SER A 140 1.41 24.66 0.37
N GLY A 141 1.46 23.42 -0.19
CA GLY A 141 0.44 22.93 -1.10
C GLY A 141 0.75 23.30 -2.55
N GLY A 142 -0.20 23.07 -3.44
CA GLY A 142 0.00 23.25 -4.88
C GLY A 142 -1.30 23.47 -5.64
N ALA A 143 -1.19 23.47 -6.96
CA ALA A 143 -2.30 23.59 -7.88
C ALA A 143 -2.83 22.20 -8.29
N LEU A 144 -4.14 22.10 -8.50
CA LEU A 144 -4.71 20.94 -9.18
C LEU A 144 -4.44 21.04 -10.67
N VAL A 145 -3.90 19.97 -11.24
CA VAL A 145 -3.61 19.87 -12.68
C VAL A 145 -4.34 18.68 -13.29
N TYR A 146 -4.55 18.73 -14.60
CA TYR A 146 -5.27 17.72 -15.38
C TYR A 146 -4.48 17.26 -16.59
N SER A 147 -4.57 15.98 -16.91
CA SER A 147 -4.07 15.36 -18.13
C SER A 147 -5.01 14.26 -18.59
N GLU A 148 -4.92 13.84 -19.84
CA GLU A 148 -5.70 12.73 -20.38
C GLU A 148 -4.87 11.84 -21.29
N SER A 149 -5.33 10.59 -21.44
CA SER A 149 -4.73 9.57 -22.28
C SER A 149 -5.81 8.65 -22.85
N ILE A 150 -5.64 8.18 -24.09
CA ILE A 150 -6.56 7.19 -24.70
C ILE A 150 -6.25 5.78 -24.20
N ASP A 151 -5.00 5.46 -23.98
CA ASP A 151 -4.53 4.10 -23.67
C ASP A 151 -4.00 3.93 -22.23
N GLY A 152 -3.93 5.02 -21.47
CA GLY A 152 -3.38 5.05 -20.12
C GLY A 152 -1.85 4.98 -20.09
N LYS A 153 -1.16 5.16 -21.22
CA LYS A 153 0.32 5.14 -21.36
C LYS A 153 0.82 6.47 -21.89
N ASP A 154 0.27 6.91 -23.02
CA ASP A 154 0.64 8.17 -23.66
C ASP A 154 -0.29 9.28 -23.15
N TRP A 155 0.25 10.16 -22.33
CA TRP A 155 -0.47 11.23 -21.64
C TRP A 155 -0.17 12.58 -22.24
N LEU A 156 -1.21 13.40 -22.43
CA LEU A 156 -1.05 14.79 -22.81
C LEU A 156 -0.29 15.57 -21.71
N PRO A 157 0.32 16.71 -22.05
CA PRO A 157 0.87 17.62 -21.05
C PRO A 157 -0.19 18.05 -20.02
N PHE A 158 0.22 18.26 -18.78
CA PHE A 158 -0.68 18.80 -17.76
C PHE A 158 -1.14 20.22 -18.10
N VAL A 159 -2.40 20.49 -17.80
CA VAL A 159 -3.00 21.82 -17.79
C VAL A 159 -3.50 22.15 -16.38
N ASN A 160 -3.41 23.42 -15.99
CA ASN A 160 -3.93 23.86 -14.70
C ASN A 160 -5.47 23.82 -14.69
N CYS A 161 -6.04 23.30 -13.60
CA CYS A 161 -7.46 23.50 -13.31
C CYS A 161 -7.72 24.91 -12.77
N THR A 162 -8.91 25.43 -13.02
CA THR A 162 -9.37 26.73 -12.51
C THR A 162 -10.53 26.55 -11.54
N PHE A 163 -10.68 27.50 -10.62
CA PHE A 163 -11.74 27.49 -9.61
C PHE A 163 -12.48 28.82 -9.64
N ASP A 164 -13.80 28.79 -9.66
CA ASP A 164 -14.60 30.00 -9.52
C ASP A 164 -14.29 30.68 -8.19
N GLY A 165 -14.18 31.99 -8.18
CA GLY A 165 -13.84 32.75 -6.97
C GLY A 165 -12.39 32.62 -6.47
N ALA A 166 -11.63 31.63 -6.94
CA ALA A 166 -10.24 31.37 -6.56
C ALA A 166 -9.42 30.83 -7.75
N PRO A 167 -9.27 31.60 -8.84
CA PRO A 167 -8.70 31.09 -10.09
C PRO A 167 -7.27 30.56 -9.97
N GLU A 168 -6.52 31.00 -8.95
CA GLU A 168 -5.15 30.59 -8.69
C GLU A 168 -5.03 29.83 -7.36
N LEU A 169 -5.96 28.90 -7.09
CA LEU A 169 -5.87 28.07 -5.87
C LEU A 169 -4.56 27.28 -5.85
N GLN A 170 -3.65 27.64 -4.96
CA GLN A 170 -2.27 27.13 -4.88
C GLN A 170 -1.97 26.49 -3.52
N LYS A 171 -3.02 26.04 -2.79
CA LYS A 171 -2.87 25.55 -1.43
C LYS A 171 -3.33 24.12 -1.25
N VAL A 172 -3.69 23.44 -2.32
CA VAL A 172 -4.11 22.04 -2.27
C VAL A 172 -2.92 21.20 -1.83
N TRP A 173 -3.12 20.40 -0.75
CA TRP A 173 -2.08 19.51 -0.27
C TRP A 173 -2.33 18.06 -0.70
N HIS A 174 -3.45 17.50 -0.30
CA HIS A 174 -3.90 16.19 -0.71
C HIS A 174 -5.39 16.20 -1.01
N GLY A 175 -5.81 15.37 -1.96
CA GLY A 175 -7.21 15.23 -2.30
C GLY A 175 -7.45 14.09 -3.29
N ALA A 176 -8.70 13.89 -3.62
CA ALA A 176 -9.12 12.93 -4.63
C ALA A 176 -10.27 13.47 -5.48
N VAL A 177 -10.15 13.26 -6.78
CA VAL A 177 -11.24 13.47 -7.72
C VAL A 177 -11.99 12.16 -7.91
N SER A 178 -13.32 12.21 -7.75
CA SER A 178 -14.24 11.13 -8.11
C SER A 178 -15.17 11.58 -9.24
N ARG A 179 -15.70 10.63 -9.98
CA ARG A 179 -16.59 10.89 -11.11
C ARG A 179 -17.79 9.95 -11.11
N ASP A 180 -18.98 10.52 -11.20
CA ASP A 180 -20.20 9.85 -11.63
C ASP A 180 -20.83 10.65 -12.80
N ASN A 181 -21.94 11.35 -12.60
CA ASN A 181 -22.49 12.30 -13.56
C ASN A 181 -21.78 13.66 -13.51
N LEU A 182 -21.08 13.95 -12.42
CA LEU A 182 -20.26 15.13 -12.21
C LEU A 182 -18.87 14.71 -11.72
N TYR A 183 -17.92 15.57 -11.91
CA TYR A 183 -16.63 15.46 -11.22
C TYR A 183 -16.75 16.11 -9.85
N ARG A 184 -16.28 15.41 -8.82
CA ARG A 184 -16.23 15.91 -7.44
C ARG A 184 -14.81 15.86 -6.94
N PHE A 185 -14.37 16.97 -6.38
CA PHE A 185 -13.05 17.06 -5.79
C PHE A 185 -13.16 17.40 -4.31
N VAL A 186 -12.61 16.53 -3.47
CA VAL A 186 -12.41 16.80 -2.05
C VAL A 186 -10.93 16.89 -1.78
N PHE A 187 -10.54 17.84 -0.95
CA PHE A 187 -9.13 18.10 -0.67
C PHE A 187 -8.93 18.75 0.70
N VAL A 188 -7.67 18.75 1.11
CA VAL A 188 -7.18 19.49 2.26
C VAL A 188 -6.12 20.47 1.81
N GLU A 189 -6.05 21.60 2.50
CA GLU A 189 -5.01 22.61 2.31
C GLU A 189 -3.91 22.44 3.36
N ASP A 190 -2.75 22.96 3.13
CA ASP A 190 -1.59 22.99 4.04
C ASP A 190 -1.08 21.62 4.54
N SER A 191 0.20 21.43 4.40
CA SER A 191 0.91 20.21 4.83
C SER A 191 0.73 19.91 6.32
N GLY A 192 -0.03 18.83 6.63
CA GLY A 192 -0.14 18.30 7.99
C GLY A 192 -0.81 19.21 9.03
N LYS A 193 -1.44 20.31 8.60
CA LYS A 193 -2.08 21.31 9.45
C LYS A 193 -3.52 21.59 9.08
N SER A 194 -4.06 20.93 8.07
CA SER A 194 -5.40 21.21 7.59
C SER A 194 -6.45 20.98 8.65
N LYS A 195 -7.29 21.98 8.84
CA LYS A 195 -8.38 21.97 9.82
C LYS A 195 -9.73 21.68 9.18
N GLU A 196 -9.76 21.59 7.87
CA GLU A 196 -10.98 21.52 7.08
C GLU A 196 -10.81 20.53 5.92
N VAL A 197 -11.91 19.90 5.54
CA VAL A 197 -12.03 19.20 4.26
C VAL A 197 -12.88 20.09 3.36
N LEU A 198 -12.31 20.45 2.22
CA LEU A 198 -12.97 21.27 1.21
C LEU A 198 -13.53 20.39 0.09
N TYR A 199 -14.57 20.90 -0.55
CA TYR A 199 -15.30 20.23 -1.62
C TYR A 199 -15.67 21.18 -2.73
N THR A 200 -15.61 20.70 -3.96
CA THR A 200 -16.08 21.41 -5.14
C THR A 200 -16.56 20.42 -6.20
N GLU A 201 -17.30 20.91 -7.19
CA GLU A 201 -17.85 20.16 -8.31
C GLU A 201 -17.43 20.79 -9.64
N SER A 202 -17.38 19.95 -10.68
CA SER A 202 -17.10 20.36 -12.06
C SER A 202 -17.91 19.54 -13.04
N ALA A 203 -18.34 20.16 -14.13
CA ALA A 203 -18.99 19.47 -15.25
C ALA A 203 -17.98 18.88 -16.25
N ASP A 204 -16.78 19.46 -16.35
CA ASP A 204 -15.77 19.12 -17.36
C ASP A 204 -14.47 18.51 -16.73
N GLY A 205 -14.31 18.63 -15.42
CA GLY A 205 -13.13 18.17 -14.67
C GLY A 205 -11.94 19.12 -14.68
N THR A 206 -12.08 20.29 -15.30
CA THR A 206 -11.01 21.31 -15.42
C THR A 206 -11.42 22.66 -14.87
N THR A 207 -12.68 23.01 -14.97
CA THR A 207 -13.27 24.23 -14.42
C THR A 207 -14.15 23.86 -13.23
N TRP A 208 -13.76 24.25 -12.05
CA TRP A 208 -14.38 23.87 -10.78
C TRP A 208 -15.15 25.04 -10.17
N GLN A 209 -16.27 24.73 -9.51
CA GLN A 209 -16.99 25.71 -8.71
C GLN A 209 -16.13 26.25 -7.57
N GLU A 210 -16.60 27.30 -6.91
CA GLU A 210 -15.94 27.82 -5.71
C GLU A 210 -15.88 26.74 -4.62
N PRO A 211 -14.68 26.41 -4.10
CA PRO A 211 -14.53 25.43 -3.03
C PRO A 211 -15.21 25.87 -1.73
N ARG A 212 -15.82 24.91 -1.02
CA ARG A 212 -16.45 25.16 0.27
C ARG A 212 -16.07 24.10 1.30
N THR A 213 -16.04 24.48 2.55
CA THR A 213 -15.80 23.58 3.67
C THR A 213 -17.00 22.66 3.88
N ILE A 214 -16.77 21.34 3.91
CA ILE A 214 -17.81 20.33 4.19
C ILE A 214 -17.59 19.60 5.51
N ILE A 215 -16.37 19.57 6.04
CA ILE A 215 -16.05 18.98 7.34
C ILE A 215 -15.06 19.89 8.05
N GLN A 216 -15.35 20.19 9.32
CA GLN A 216 -14.46 20.94 10.20
C GLN A 216 -13.86 20.03 11.27
N LYS A 217 -12.63 20.35 11.65
CA LYS A 217 -11.85 19.59 12.60
C LYS A 217 -12.48 19.58 14.00
N ALA A 218 -12.63 18.39 14.57
CA ALA A 218 -12.95 18.24 15.99
C ALA A 218 -11.72 18.56 16.86
N ASN A 219 -11.96 18.95 18.12
CA ASN A 219 -10.90 19.43 19.03
C ASN A 219 -9.82 18.39 19.37
N PHE A 220 -10.09 17.11 19.21
CA PHE A 220 -9.14 16.03 19.51
C PHE A 220 -8.27 15.62 18.31
N TRP A 221 -8.57 16.11 17.10
CA TRP A 221 -7.75 15.90 15.92
C TRP A 221 -6.76 17.04 15.72
N THR A 222 -5.60 16.75 15.16
CA THR A 222 -4.60 17.76 14.81
C THR A 222 -4.73 18.20 13.36
N ALA A 223 -5.00 17.28 12.44
CA ALA A 223 -5.19 17.56 11.03
C ALA A 223 -6.06 16.50 10.33
N PHE A 224 -6.58 16.87 9.17
CA PHE A 224 -7.11 15.96 8.17
C PHE A 224 -6.04 15.57 7.14
N TYR A 225 -6.24 14.42 6.52
CA TYR A 225 -5.34 13.94 5.49
C TYR A 225 -6.10 13.18 4.39
N ARG A 226 -5.73 13.41 3.15
CA ARG A 226 -6.14 12.72 1.92
C ARG A 226 -7.60 12.21 1.91
N PRO A 227 -8.58 13.11 1.82
CA PRO A 227 -9.98 12.73 1.75
C PRO A 227 -10.31 12.15 0.37
N CYS A 228 -11.34 11.28 0.34
CA CYS A 228 -12.03 10.90 -0.88
C CYS A 228 -13.55 10.97 -0.65
N ILE A 229 -14.32 11.16 -1.72
CA ILE A 229 -15.77 11.23 -1.65
C ILE A 229 -16.41 10.29 -2.66
N LEU A 230 -17.46 9.61 -2.22
CA LEU A 230 -18.29 8.73 -3.02
C LEU A 230 -19.75 9.19 -2.91
N TYR A 231 -20.47 9.24 -4.02
CA TYR A 231 -21.93 9.38 -4.04
C TYR A 231 -22.55 8.04 -4.45
N SER A 232 -23.36 7.47 -3.59
CA SER A 232 -24.04 6.21 -3.83
C SER A 232 -25.33 6.11 -3.03
N ASN A 233 -26.38 5.49 -3.61
CA ASN A 233 -27.66 5.30 -2.95
C ASN A 233 -28.25 6.59 -2.34
N SER A 234 -28.14 7.70 -3.09
CA SER A 234 -28.62 9.04 -2.66
C SER A 234 -27.92 9.60 -1.42
N ASN A 235 -26.75 9.07 -1.05
CA ASN A 235 -25.93 9.55 0.03
C ASN A 235 -24.51 9.84 -0.44
N PHE A 236 -23.89 10.82 0.21
CA PHE A 236 -22.47 11.09 0.14
C PHE A 236 -21.75 10.38 1.28
N TYR A 237 -20.62 9.81 0.98
CA TYR A 237 -19.69 9.21 1.92
C TYR A 237 -18.32 9.85 1.71
N CYS A 238 -17.84 10.56 2.72
CA CYS A 238 -16.49 11.14 2.69
C CYS A 238 -15.61 10.37 3.66
N ILE A 239 -14.58 9.72 3.14
CA ILE A 239 -13.58 8.97 3.92
C ILE A 239 -12.30 9.81 3.93
N TYR A 240 -11.68 9.94 5.08
CA TYR A 240 -10.50 10.78 5.27
C TYR A 240 -9.61 10.27 6.39
N GLY A 241 -8.31 10.49 6.27
CA GLY A 241 -7.38 10.28 7.36
C GLY A 241 -7.49 11.40 8.41
N VAL A 242 -7.35 11.05 9.66
CA VAL A 242 -7.22 12.00 10.77
C VAL A 242 -5.95 11.71 11.56
N ILE A 243 -5.30 12.78 12.02
CA ILE A 243 -4.13 12.70 12.88
C ILE A 243 -4.56 13.14 14.27
N THR A 244 -4.31 12.34 15.29
CA THR A 244 -4.61 12.67 16.69
C THR A 244 -3.50 13.52 17.30
N ARG A 245 -3.72 14.01 18.53
CA ARG A 245 -2.70 14.73 19.30
C ARG A 245 -1.49 13.87 19.67
N ASP A 246 -1.70 12.55 19.74
CA ASP A 246 -0.65 11.57 20.05
C ASP A 246 0.07 11.09 18.78
N ASN A 247 -0.15 11.77 17.63
CA ASN A 247 0.41 11.48 16.32
C ASN A 247 0.01 10.09 15.77
N GLU A 248 -1.14 9.60 16.18
CA GLU A 248 -1.72 8.37 15.62
C GLU A 248 -2.63 8.71 14.43
N TRP A 249 -2.67 7.80 13.46
CA TRP A 249 -3.39 7.94 12.20
C TRP A 249 -4.59 6.99 12.17
N TYR A 250 -5.76 7.53 11.87
CA TYR A 250 -6.99 6.76 11.73
C TYR A 250 -7.72 7.13 10.46
N LEU A 251 -8.45 6.17 9.88
CA LEU A 251 -9.48 6.45 8.91
C LEU A 251 -10.76 6.84 9.64
N SER A 252 -11.41 7.86 9.14
CA SER A 252 -12.68 8.34 9.63
C SER A 252 -13.64 8.55 8.47
N MET A 253 -14.95 8.52 8.73
CA MET A 253 -15.96 8.69 7.70
C MET A 253 -17.07 9.60 8.16
N SER A 254 -17.59 10.41 7.21
CA SER A 254 -18.79 11.20 7.37
C SER A 254 -19.75 10.89 6.23
N THR A 255 -21.04 10.87 6.51
CA THR A 255 -22.11 10.60 5.52
C THR A 255 -23.26 11.58 5.64
N GLY A 256 -23.98 11.79 4.55
CA GLY A 256 -25.15 12.66 4.49
C GLY A 256 -25.81 12.69 3.12
N ALA A 257 -27.01 13.21 3.04
CA ALA A 257 -27.77 13.35 1.79
C ALA A 257 -27.22 14.48 0.88
N SER A 258 -26.38 15.35 1.42
CA SER A 258 -25.68 16.40 0.67
C SER A 258 -24.27 16.60 1.20
N PRO A 259 -23.34 17.14 0.41
CA PRO A 259 -21.97 17.44 0.90
C PRO A 259 -21.97 18.40 2.10
N ASP A 260 -22.91 19.35 2.15
CA ASP A 260 -23.02 20.31 3.25
C ASP A 260 -23.68 19.75 4.51
N GLY A 261 -24.27 18.57 4.40
CA GLY A 261 -24.99 17.88 5.49
C GLY A 261 -24.29 16.64 6.03
N LEU A 262 -22.98 16.52 5.83
CA LEU A 262 -22.20 15.37 6.30
C LEU A 262 -22.13 15.33 7.82
N ARG A 263 -22.36 14.16 8.41
CA ARG A 263 -22.16 13.87 9.82
C ARG A 263 -21.19 12.70 9.99
N GLY A 264 -20.36 12.78 11.02
CA GLY A 264 -19.46 11.67 11.38
C GLY A 264 -20.26 10.42 11.75
N ILE A 265 -19.75 9.27 11.37
CA ILE A 265 -20.31 7.97 11.77
C ILE A 265 -19.68 7.61 13.12
N SER A 266 -20.54 7.25 14.09
CA SER A 266 -20.07 6.85 15.42
C SER A 266 -19.43 5.46 15.38
N SER A 267 -18.56 5.18 16.34
CA SER A 267 -17.96 3.85 16.49
C SER A 267 -19.00 2.73 16.72
N GLN A 268 -20.18 3.07 17.22
CA GLN A 268 -21.29 2.13 17.36
C GLN A 268 -21.95 1.82 16.00
N GLU A 269 -22.05 2.81 15.10
CA GLU A 269 -22.56 2.61 13.72
C GLU A 269 -21.56 1.85 12.87
N LEU A 270 -20.25 2.05 13.08
CA LEU A 270 -19.19 1.30 12.39
C LEU A 270 -19.12 -0.17 12.83
N GLY A 271 -19.72 -0.50 13.98
CA GLY A 271 -19.54 -1.80 14.60
C GLY A 271 -18.07 -2.03 14.98
N SER A 272 -17.76 -3.20 15.46
CA SER A 272 -16.39 -3.70 15.49
C SER A 272 -16.04 -4.12 14.07
N SER A 273 -15.64 -3.18 13.21
CA SER A 273 -14.99 -3.57 11.97
C SER A 273 -13.73 -4.32 12.36
N GLU A 274 -13.72 -5.62 12.15
CA GLU A 274 -12.52 -6.45 12.23
C GLU A 274 -11.56 -6.12 11.08
N ILE A 275 -11.20 -4.85 10.91
CA ILE A 275 -9.89 -4.45 10.45
C ILE A 275 -8.95 -4.61 11.66
N ASN A 276 -9.27 -5.54 12.50
CA ASN A 276 -8.37 -6.03 13.52
C ASN A 276 -7.43 -6.99 12.80
N SER A 277 -6.33 -6.48 12.45
CA SER A 277 -4.96 -7.01 12.52
C SER A 277 -4.69 -8.22 13.44
N SER A 278 -5.60 -9.11 13.66
CA SER A 278 -5.25 -10.48 13.97
C SER A 278 -4.82 -11.15 12.66
N VAL A 279 -3.70 -10.64 12.13
CA VAL A 279 -2.95 -11.20 11.01
C VAL A 279 -2.72 -12.72 11.17
N PHE A 280 -2.84 -13.25 12.37
CA PHE A 280 -2.67 -14.66 12.68
C PHE A 280 -3.90 -15.56 12.49
N ALA A 281 -5.11 -15.05 12.39
CA ALA A 281 -6.30 -15.89 12.45
C ALA A 281 -6.80 -16.43 11.09
N LYS A 282 -6.31 -15.95 9.95
CA LYS A 282 -6.82 -16.31 8.62
C LYS A 282 -5.78 -16.55 7.52
N TYR A 283 -4.56 -16.89 7.84
CA TYR A 283 -3.67 -17.41 6.79
C TYR A 283 -4.13 -18.80 6.36
N SER A 284 -4.61 -18.92 5.13
CA SER A 284 -4.79 -20.24 4.52
C SER A 284 -3.41 -20.93 4.40
N ALA A 285 -3.38 -22.27 4.36
CA ALA A 285 -2.12 -23.00 4.16
C ALA A 285 -1.37 -22.55 2.90
N ALA A 286 -2.10 -22.07 1.86
CA ALA A 286 -1.53 -21.48 0.65
C ALA A 286 -0.85 -20.12 0.91
N GLN A 287 -1.38 -19.32 1.84
CA GLN A 287 -0.79 -18.04 2.24
C GLN A 287 0.53 -18.24 2.97
N VAL A 288 0.51 -19.14 3.93
CA VAL A 288 1.74 -19.53 4.64
C VAL A 288 2.77 -20.09 3.66
N ALA A 289 2.36 -20.94 2.71
CA ALA A 289 3.24 -21.50 1.71
C ALA A 289 3.83 -20.43 0.78
N LYS A 290 3.04 -19.42 0.37
CA LYS A 290 3.52 -18.31 -0.46
C LYS A 290 4.46 -17.39 0.31
N SER A 291 4.15 -17.04 1.55
CA SER A 291 5.05 -16.27 2.43
C SER A 291 6.35 -17.03 2.70
N VAL A 292 6.27 -18.35 2.93
CA VAL A 292 7.46 -19.21 3.02
C VAL A 292 8.21 -19.26 1.71
N TYR A 293 7.53 -19.31 0.56
CA TYR A 293 8.17 -19.28 -0.76
C TYR A 293 8.90 -17.96 -1.00
N HIS A 294 8.26 -16.82 -0.76
CA HIS A 294 8.91 -15.49 -0.90
C HIS A 294 10.04 -15.28 0.11
N PHE A 295 9.92 -15.87 1.30
CA PHE A 295 11.00 -15.87 2.27
C PHE A 295 12.16 -16.79 1.85
N VAL A 296 11.86 -17.95 1.25
CA VAL A 296 12.85 -18.93 0.83
C VAL A 296 13.47 -18.57 -0.52
N GLN A 297 12.76 -17.88 -1.40
CA GLN A 297 13.24 -17.50 -2.73
C GLN A 297 14.57 -16.71 -2.70
N PRO A 298 14.80 -15.72 -1.81
CA PRO A 298 16.11 -15.08 -1.67
C PRO A 298 17.19 -16.03 -1.13
N LEU A 299 16.78 -17.08 -0.37
CA LEU A 299 17.67 -18.11 0.15
C LEU A 299 18.09 -19.11 -0.93
N CYS A 300 17.34 -19.19 -2.03
CA CYS A 300 17.65 -20.05 -3.19
C CYS A 300 18.65 -19.43 -4.15
N ARG A 301 19.21 -18.26 -3.85
CA ARG A 301 20.36 -17.74 -4.61
C ARG A 301 21.55 -18.68 -4.47
N PRO A 302 22.23 -19.02 -5.60
CA PRO A 302 23.31 -20.01 -5.59
C PRO A 302 24.42 -19.71 -4.57
N GLU A 303 24.69 -18.42 -4.30
CA GLU A 303 25.69 -17.98 -3.35
C GLU A 303 25.31 -18.34 -1.90
N LEU A 304 24.03 -18.19 -1.54
CA LEU A 304 23.55 -18.50 -0.21
C LEU A 304 23.41 -20.01 0.00
N ALA A 305 22.96 -20.74 -1.03
CA ALA A 305 22.95 -22.19 -1.04
C ALA A 305 24.36 -22.77 -0.84
N MET A 306 25.38 -22.17 -1.48
CA MET A 306 26.78 -22.57 -1.27
C MET A 306 27.27 -22.26 0.14
N ILE A 307 26.91 -21.10 0.72
CA ILE A 307 27.26 -20.77 2.12
C ILE A 307 26.59 -21.75 3.08
N CYS A 308 25.31 -22.03 2.89
CA CYS A 308 24.58 -23.00 3.72
C CYS A 308 25.15 -24.43 3.59
N ALA A 309 25.51 -24.83 2.37
CA ALA A 309 26.17 -26.12 2.14
C ALA A 309 27.58 -26.18 2.75
N ALA A 310 28.37 -25.12 2.63
CA ALA A 310 29.70 -25.04 3.25
C ALA A 310 29.62 -25.09 4.78
N VAL A 311 28.63 -24.42 5.36
CA VAL A 311 28.37 -24.44 6.81
C VAL A 311 27.86 -25.83 7.24
N ALA A 312 26.98 -26.46 6.48
CA ALA A 312 26.48 -27.80 6.79
C ALA A 312 27.57 -28.89 6.67
N VAL A 313 28.50 -28.72 5.76
CA VAL A 313 29.61 -29.68 5.53
C VAL A 313 30.81 -29.41 6.44
N SER A 314 30.98 -28.18 6.96
CA SER A 314 32.10 -27.80 7.80
C SER A 314 32.31 -28.70 9.05
N PRO A 315 31.28 -29.24 9.73
CA PRO A 315 31.46 -30.20 10.82
C PRO A 315 32.05 -31.53 10.40
N LEU A 316 31.83 -31.93 9.13
CA LEU A 316 32.39 -33.17 8.56
C LEU A 316 33.89 -33.01 8.22
N LEU A 317 34.30 -31.76 7.88
CA LEU A 317 35.67 -31.44 7.49
C LEU A 317 36.55 -31.07 8.70
N LEU A 318 35.97 -30.49 9.75
CA LEU A 318 36.68 -30.12 10.97
C LEU A 318 36.61 -31.25 12.00
N ARG A 319 37.33 -32.34 11.76
CA ARG A 319 37.55 -33.41 12.75
C ARG A 319 38.20 -32.83 14.02
N LYS A 320 37.40 -32.48 15.02
CA LYS A 320 37.68 -32.20 16.43
C LYS A 320 37.55 -30.75 16.91
N LYS A 321 36.77 -30.60 17.99
CA LYS A 321 36.79 -29.60 19.08
C LYS A 321 36.00 -28.30 18.97
N ILE A 322 35.31 -27.98 17.89
CA ILE A 322 34.37 -26.87 17.94
C ILE A 322 32.95 -27.44 18.19
N SER A 323 32.33 -27.04 19.30
CA SER A 323 31.00 -27.52 19.64
C SER A 323 29.98 -27.03 18.63
N TYR A 324 29.05 -27.88 18.23
CA TYR A 324 27.92 -27.55 17.33
C TYR A 324 27.24 -26.22 17.65
N PRO A 325 27.04 -25.83 18.93
CA PRO A 325 26.47 -24.52 19.27
C PRO A 325 27.24 -23.31 18.74
N VAL A 326 28.57 -23.39 18.62
CA VAL A 326 29.41 -22.27 18.15
C VAL A 326 29.26 -22.09 16.66
N ILE A 327 29.29 -23.17 15.86
CA ILE A 327 29.07 -23.12 14.41
C ILE A 327 27.67 -22.61 14.12
N TRP A 328 26.71 -23.06 14.91
CA TRP A 328 25.33 -22.62 14.85
C TRP A 328 25.19 -21.13 15.16
N GLY A 329 25.79 -20.66 16.24
CA GLY A 329 25.79 -19.25 16.61
C GLY A 329 26.41 -18.35 15.53
N ILE A 330 27.52 -18.76 14.93
CA ILE A 330 28.15 -18.02 13.83
C ILE A 330 27.23 -17.98 12.58
N SER A 331 26.66 -19.10 12.21
CA SER A 331 25.75 -19.19 11.05
C SER A 331 24.50 -18.33 11.24
N TRP A 332 23.92 -18.34 12.44
CA TRP A 332 22.80 -17.49 12.82
C TRP A 332 23.15 -16.01 12.81
N THR A 333 24.31 -15.67 13.33
CA THR A 333 24.77 -14.27 13.35
C THR A 333 25.00 -13.75 11.93
N LEU A 334 25.58 -14.55 11.05
CA LEU A 334 25.79 -14.18 9.65
C LEU A 334 24.47 -14.05 8.88
N CYS A 335 23.52 -14.96 9.10
CA CYS A 335 22.18 -14.85 8.56
C CYS A 335 21.46 -13.60 9.09
N ALA A 336 21.49 -13.37 10.40
CA ALA A 336 20.86 -12.21 11.02
C ALA A 336 21.47 -10.89 10.53
N LEU A 337 22.79 -10.80 10.39
CA LEU A 337 23.46 -9.61 9.84
C LEU A 337 23.11 -9.37 8.38
N ARG A 338 23.00 -10.43 7.57
CA ARG A 338 22.63 -10.30 6.16
C ARG A 338 21.17 -9.91 5.94
N PHE A 339 20.27 -10.38 6.81
CA PHE A 339 18.85 -10.10 6.78
C PHE A 339 18.44 -8.97 7.71
N TYR A 340 19.37 -8.30 8.39
CA TYR A 340 19.06 -7.23 9.33
C TYR A 340 18.22 -6.12 8.68
N GLU A 341 18.53 -5.75 7.47
CA GLU A 341 17.79 -4.75 6.70
C GLU A 341 16.35 -5.20 6.36
N GLN A 342 16.13 -6.49 6.17
CA GLN A 342 14.80 -7.06 5.91
C GLN A 342 14.04 -7.35 7.22
N ILE A 343 14.74 -7.77 8.28
CA ILE A 343 14.14 -8.06 9.59
C ILE A 343 13.59 -6.80 10.27
N ARG A 344 14.17 -5.64 10.04
CA ARG A 344 13.69 -4.36 10.62
C ARG A 344 12.25 -4.00 10.23
N TRP A 345 11.74 -4.62 9.16
CA TRP A 345 10.39 -4.39 8.64
C TRP A 345 9.33 -5.35 9.21
N PHE A 346 9.75 -6.36 9.98
CA PHE A 346 8.83 -7.31 10.58
C PHE A 346 8.30 -6.80 11.91
N THR A 347 7.01 -7.07 12.16
CA THR A 347 6.44 -6.88 13.49
C THR A 347 7.10 -7.83 14.49
N SER A 348 7.02 -7.52 15.79
CA SER A 348 7.59 -8.38 16.85
C SER A 348 7.09 -9.82 16.78
N SER A 349 5.85 -10.04 16.33
CA SER A 349 5.24 -11.34 16.16
C SER A 349 5.78 -12.11 14.95
N GLU A 350 6.06 -11.41 13.84
CA GLU A 350 6.67 -12.02 12.65
C GLU A 350 8.12 -12.41 12.92
N ILE A 351 8.85 -11.59 13.68
CA ILE A 351 10.21 -11.92 14.15
C ILE A 351 10.18 -13.19 15.02
N LEU A 352 9.21 -13.31 15.94
CA LEU A 352 9.08 -14.50 16.78
C LEU A 352 8.74 -15.74 15.95
N LEU A 353 7.82 -15.63 14.98
CA LEU A 353 7.48 -16.73 14.08
C LEU A 353 8.67 -17.15 13.22
N LEU A 354 9.43 -16.19 12.72
CA LEU A 354 10.66 -16.41 11.97
C LEU A 354 11.69 -17.17 12.84
N ILE A 355 11.94 -16.68 14.06
CA ILE A 355 12.86 -17.32 15.01
C ILE A 355 12.41 -18.76 15.30
N PHE A 356 11.12 -18.98 15.54
CA PHE A 356 10.57 -20.29 15.80
C PHE A 356 10.71 -21.24 14.60
N THR A 357 10.35 -20.79 13.41
CA THR A 357 10.42 -21.59 12.16
C THR A 357 11.84 -21.97 11.82
N VAL A 358 12.76 -21.00 11.87
CA VAL A 358 14.19 -21.27 11.61
C VAL A 358 14.76 -22.16 12.70
N GLY A 359 14.37 -21.98 13.95
CA GLY A 359 14.75 -22.86 15.07
C GLY A 359 14.29 -24.31 14.84
N MET A 360 13.03 -24.51 14.43
CA MET A 360 12.50 -25.85 14.13
C MET A 360 13.22 -26.54 12.95
N VAL A 361 13.34 -25.82 11.81
CA VAL A 361 14.02 -26.36 10.62
C VAL A 361 15.45 -26.76 10.96
N SER A 362 16.10 -25.95 11.71
CA SER A 362 17.45 -26.19 12.14
C SER A 362 17.59 -27.38 13.10
N ALA A 363 16.65 -27.55 14.05
CA ALA A 363 16.62 -28.71 14.92
C ALA A 363 16.43 -30.00 14.13
N LEU A 364 15.52 -30.00 13.16
CA LEU A 364 15.27 -31.13 12.25
C LEU A 364 16.48 -31.47 11.40
N CYS A 365 17.17 -30.47 10.84
CA CYS A 365 18.42 -30.69 10.11
C CYS A 365 19.53 -31.27 11.02
N SER A 366 19.65 -30.81 12.26
CA SER A 366 20.63 -31.33 13.22
C SER A 366 20.34 -32.80 13.60
N LEU A 367 19.07 -33.14 13.77
CA LEU A 367 18.66 -34.54 14.05
C LEU A 367 18.97 -35.44 12.85
N ALA A 368 18.61 -35.03 11.62
CA ALA A 368 18.89 -35.79 10.41
C ALA A 368 20.40 -35.99 10.19
N MET A 369 21.21 -34.95 10.44
CA MET A 369 22.68 -35.05 10.34
C MET A 369 23.28 -35.97 11.40
N LYS A 370 22.72 -35.98 12.62
CA LYS A 370 23.15 -36.90 13.68
C LYS A 370 22.87 -38.35 13.27
N GLU A 371 21.65 -38.65 12.80
CA GLU A 371 21.30 -39.98 12.31
C GLU A 371 22.18 -40.44 11.14
N LEU A 372 22.47 -39.53 10.22
CA LEU A 372 23.37 -39.80 9.09
C LEU A 372 24.80 -40.13 9.59
N ALA A 373 25.32 -39.33 10.52
CA ALA A 373 26.64 -39.56 11.11
C ALA A 373 26.73 -40.87 11.87
N ASP A 374 25.70 -41.22 12.66
CA ASP A 374 25.62 -42.46 13.38
C ASP A 374 25.51 -43.68 12.42
N SER A 375 24.76 -43.55 11.32
CA SER A 375 24.65 -44.59 10.29
C SER A 375 25.97 -44.83 9.54
N LEU A 376 26.72 -43.76 9.26
CA LEU A 376 28.04 -43.86 8.64
C LEU A 376 29.10 -44.45 9.56
N ALA A 377 29.04 -44.16 10.86
CA ALA A 377 29.91 -44.72 11.87
C ALA A 377 29.71 -46.23 12.05
N VAL A 378 28.47 -46.69 11.93
CA VAL A 378 28.14 -48.15 11.96
C VAL A 378 28.65 -48.86 10.70
N ARG A 379 28.60 -48.21 9.52
CA ARG A 379 29.13 -48.79 8.26
C ARG A 379 30.65 -48.90 8.24
N GLN A 380 31.37 -48.06 8.96
CA GLN A 380 32.85 -48.10 9.04
C GLN A 380 33.37 -49.13 10.05
N ARG A 381 32.50 -49.72 10.89
CA ARG A 381 32.85 -50.79 11.87
C ARG A 381 32.54 -52.19 11.39
N LYS A 382 31.94 -52.36 10.22
CA LYS A 382 31.76 -53.63 9.49
C LYS A 382 32.77 -53.67 8.35
#